data_34beb44b6c8b9b8d4bc8abdbcf9495f3
#
_entry.id   34beb44b6c8b9b8d4bc8abdbcf9495f3
#
_cell.length_a   1.000
_cell.length_b   1.000
_cell.length_c   1.000
_cell.angle_alpha   90.00
_cell.angle_beta   90.00
_cell.angle_gamma   90.00
#
_symmetry.space_group_name_H-M   'P 1'
#
loop_
_entity.id
_entity.type
_entity.pdbx_description
1 polymer ?
#
loop_
_entity_poly.entity_id
_entity_poly.type
_entity_poly.pdbx_seq_one_letter_code
_entity_poly.pdbx_strand_id
1 'polypeptide(L)'
;MTEITTDVGLTRRGLLGAGAALALAGAAGAQPSALGNGRPATVINTELKQLAPNVYAFLQREAKGQSNLSISNFGCVVGPRSMLAIDAGGGPQHARNFIAATRFLRKPFDRIVITHEHPDHIVGLPQFPPGIEIIAQEETRDQMVKMGKPGTPPYWATNPAWGRPGDVNQVILPTLTFHDRMSVWYGDTKVDIFWPGRAHTSGDAIIALPQEKIAFLGDIAFFDVTPLAASGFFADWIKVCDRLLADPNIQTIVPGHGPIGAKAQLEEMKGYLELVQREGRKAMDKGVSAGRAAAELDLGKYATWTDADRIAPNMARLYSELKGTVGADQDRGAAGAAMAEYNRIKAGR
;
A
#
# COMPACT_ATOMS: atom_id res chain seq x y z
N MET A 1 -50.39 28.76 46.72
CA MET A 1 -49.26 29.00 47.59
C MET A 1 -48.14 28.14 47.17
N THR A 2 -47.07 28.50 46.62
CA THR A 2 -46.30 29.73 46.46
C THR A 2 -45.50 29.64 45.19
N GLU A 3 -45.56 30.62 44.33
CA GLU A 3 -44.69 30.85 43.18
C GLU A 3 -43.24 31.07 43.61
N ILE A 4 -42.27 30.59 42.82
CA ILE A 4 -40.97 31.24 42.71
C ILE A 4 -40.57 31.20 41.22
N THR A 5 -40.71 32.33 40.58
CA THR A 5 -40.12 32.73 39.32
C THR A 5 -38.64 33.07 39.51
N THR A 6 -37.75 32.59 38.64
CA THR A 6 -36.49 33.26 38.37
C THR A 6 -36.25 33.34 36.87
N ASP A 7 -36.38 34.55 36.43
CA ASP A 7 -36.07 35.10 35.13
C ASP A 7 -34.53 35.17 34.95
N VAL A 8 -33.97 34.63 33.86
CA VAL A 8 -32.60 34.92 33.45
C VAL A 8 -32.61 35.27 31.97
N GLY A 9 -32.49 36.55 31.72
CA GLY A 9 -32.48 37.16 30.41
C GLY A 9 -31.30 36.70 29.52
N LEU A 10 -31.65 36.31 28.31
CA LEU A 10 -30.70 36.08 27.22
C LEU A 10 -30.58 37.32 26.34
N THR A 11 -29.47 38.02 26.44
CA THR A 11 -29.09 39.09 25.51
C THR A 11 -28.53 38.49 24.21
N ARG A 12 -29.20 38.80 23.12
CA ARG A 12 -28.70 38.61 21.75
C ARG A 12 -27.59 39.62 21.48
N ARG A 13 -26.35 39.16 21.26
CA ARG A 13 -25.36 39.80 20.37
C ARG A 13 -24.15 38.90 20.17
N GLY A 14 -23.77 38.65 18.87
CA GLY A 14 -22.43 38.21 18.49
C GLY A 14 -22.31 36.86 17.77
N LEU A 15 -22.99 36.68 16.62
CA LEU A 15 -22.57 35.71 15.63
C LEU A 15 -21.63 36.41 14.62
N LEU A 16 -20.35 36.24 14.77
CA LEU A 16 -19.40 36.46 13.67
C LEU A 16 -18.29 35.38 13.76
N GLY A 17 -18.26 34.56 12.77
CA GLY A 17 -17.26 33.77 12.11
C GLY A 17 -15.93 33.45 12.81
N ALA A 18 -15.70 32.16 13.05
CA ALA A 18 -14.38 31.56 12.96
C ALA A 18 -14.56 30.09 12.65
N GLY A 19 -14.20 29.69 11.43
CA GLY A 19 -14.06 28.30 11.06
C GLY A 19 -12.94 27.67 11.89
N ALA A 20 -13.31 26.89 12.90
CA ALA A 20 -12.36 26.09 13.66
C ALA A 20 -12.10 24.80 12.92
N ALA A 21 -10.95 24.74 12.24
CA ALA A 21 -10.33 23.47 11.87
C ALA A 21 -10.01 22.72 13.17
N LEU A 22 -10.77 21.68 13.48
CA LEU A 22 -10.41 20.75 14.55
C LEU A 22 -9.20 19.91 14.10
N ALA A 23 -8.02 20.40 14.40
CA ALA A 23 -6.82 19.59 14.46
C ALA A 23 -6.91 18.74 15.75
N LEU A 24 -7.30 17.49 15.63
CA LEU A 24 -7.13 16.50 16.68
C LEU A 24 -5.66 16.15 16.78
N ALA A 25 -4.90 16.96 17.51
CA ALA A 25 -3.57 16.61 17.97
C ALA A 25 -3.69 15.64 19.15
N GLY A 26 -3.71 14.35 18.83
CA GLY A 26 -3.52 13.27 19.79
C GLY A 26 -2.02 13.09 20.01
N ALA A 27 -1.39 13.92 20.83
CA ALA A 27 -0.05 13.66 21.30
C ALA A 27 -0.08 12.53 22.35
N ALA A 28 0.05 11.29 21.91
CA ALA A 28 0.56 10.21 22.74
C ALA A 28 2.01 10.00 22.32
N GLY A 29 2.94 10.51 23.10
CA GLY A 29 4.37 10.30 22.93
C GLY A 29 4.72 8.82 23.13
N ALA A 30 4.65 8.03 22.06
CA ALA A 30 5.31 6.73 22.01
C ALA A 30 6.77 6.99 21.61
N GLN A 31 7.70 6.69 22.51
CA GLN A 31 9.11 6.66 22.17
C GLN A 31 9.34 5.67 21.02
N PRO A 32 10.14 6.02 19.99
CA PRO A 32 10.43 5.11 18.90
C PRO A 32 11.22 3.90 19.42
N SER A 33 10.63 2.72 19.38
CA SER A 33 11.38 1.49 19.57
C SER A 33 12.16 1.21 18.30
N ALA A 34 13.48 1.09 18.41
CA ALA A 34 14.31 0.64 17.30
C ALA A 34 13.87 -0.78 16.89
N LEU A 35 13.41 -0.96 15.66
CA LEU A 35 13.24 -2.28 15.08
C LEU A 35 14.62 -2.93 14.96
N GLY A 36 14.72 -4.25 15.17
CA GLY A 36 15.97 -5.01 15.34
C GLY A 36 17.04 -4.92 14.26
N ASN A 37 16.89 -4.05 13.27
CA ASN A 37 17.84 -3.71 12.22
C ASN A 37 18.26 -2.21 12.26
N GLY A 38 18.00 -1.49 13.37
CA GLY A 38 18.35 -0.08 13.53
C GLY A 38 17.45 0.92 12.78
N ARG A 39 16.40 0.48 12.11
CA ARG A 39 15.43 1.37 11.46
C ARG A 39 14.45 1.94 12.52
N PRO A 40 14.08 3.23 12.43
CA PRO A 40 13.11 3.82 13.34
C PRO A 40 11.74 3.12 13.17
N ALA A 41 10.96 3.09 14.24
CA ALA A 41 9.58 2.62 14.17
C ALA A 41 8.79 3.42 13.14
N THR A 42 7.93 2.74 12.39
CA THR A 42 7.06 3.38 11.40
C THR A 42 6.10 4.34 12.10
N VAL A 43 6.12 5.61 11.71
CA VAL A 43 5.19 6.61 12.20
C VAL A 43 3.97 6.63 11.28
N ILE A 44 2.79 6.33 11.84
CA ILE A 44 1.52 6.42 11.12
C ILE A 44 1.07 7.87 11.11
N ASN A 45 1.43 8.61 10.08
CA ASN A 45 0.98 9.98 9.83
C ASN A 45 0.20 10.01 8.52
N THR A 46 -1.13 10.00 8.63
CA THR A 46 -2.01 9.78 7.48
C THR A 46 -3.02 10.91 7.32
N GLU A 47 -3.52 11.07 6.10
CA GLU A 47 -4.61 11.98 5.78
C GLU A 47 -5.64 11.32 4.87
N LEU A 48 -6.91 11.71 5.02
CA LEU A 48 -7.97 11.38 4.09
C LEU A 48 -8.11 12.53 3.08
N LYS A 49 -7.88 12.24 1.81
CA LYS A 49 -7.99 13.20 0.71
C LYS A 49 -9.15 12.84 -0.20
N GLN A 50 -10.04 13.79 -0.45
CA GLN A 50 -11.11 13.62 -1.44
C GLN A 50 -10.54 13.83 -2.84
N LEU A 51 -10.77 12.86 -3.74
CA LEU A 51 -10.32 12.88 -5.14
C LEU A 51 -11.44 13.20 -6.11
N ALA A 52 -12.67 12.79 -5.78
CA ALA A 52 -13.90 13.07 -6.48
C ALA A 52 -15.04 13.14 -5.44
N PRO A 53 -16.26 13.57 -5.78
CA PRO A 53 -17.35 13.72 -4.80
C PRO A 53 -17.60 12.46 -3.93
N ASN A 54 -17.30 11.29 -4.48
CA ASN A 54 -17.56 9.98 -3.86
C ASN A 54 -16.30 9.09 -3.76
N VAL A 55 -15.10 9.62 -4.01
CA VAL A 55 -13.83 8.88 -4.00
C VAL A 55 -12.84 9.53 -3.05
N TYR A 56 -12.30 8.73 -2.14
CA TYR A 56 -11.35 9.18 -1.13
C TYR A 56 -10.12 8.27 -1.13
N ALA A 57 -8.94 8.87 -1.00
CA ALA A 57 -7.69 8.18 -0.73
C ALA A 57 -7.21 8.49 0.69
N PHE A 58 -6.70 7.49 1.37
CA PHE A 58 -6.08 7.59 2.68
C PHE A 58 -4.58 7.39 2.51
N LEU A 59 -3.82 8.43 2.74
CA LEU A 59 -2.44 8.56 2.30
C LEU A 59 -1.50 8.68 3.48
N GLN A 60 -0.30 8.11 3.35
CA GLN A 60 0.82 8.42 4.24
C GLN A 60 1.31 9.84 3.93
N ARG A 61 1.33 10.71 4.96
CA ARG A 61 1.97 12.03 4.87
C ARG A 61 3.48 11.91 5.07
N GLU A 62 4.22 12.78 4.40
CA GLU A 62 5.65 12.94 4.62
C GLU A 62 6.43 11.63 4.54
N ALA A 63 6.14 10.82 3.51
CA ALA A 63 6.80 9.53 3.30
C ALA A 63 8.32 9.66 3.05
N LYS A 64 8.81 10.84 2.66
CA LYS A 64 10.21 11.06 2.32
C LYS A 64 11.10 10.87 3.54
N GLY A 65 12.06 9.93 3.43
CA GLY A 65 13.00 9.62 4.49
C GLY A 65 12.46 8.71 5.60
N GLN A 66 11.19 8.30 5.54
CA GLN A 66 10.61 7.31 6.46
C GLN A 66 10.51 5.95 5.78
N SER A 67 10.83 4.87 6.51
CA SER A 67 10.58 3.53 5.99
C SER A 67 9.09 3.33 5.74
N ASN A 68 8.74 2.88 4.53
CA ASN A 68 7.36 2.71 4.08
C ASN A 68 6.88 1.25 4.12
N LEU A 69 7.64 0.36 4.79
CA LEU A 69 7.37 -1.08 4.82
C LEU A 69 6.02 -1.47 5.45
N SER A 70 5.44 -0.62 6.29
CA SER A 70 4.24 -0.95 7.06
C SER A 70 3.08 0.00 6.81
N ILE A 71 3.25 0.97 5.93
CA ILE A 71 2.26 2.00 5.65
C ILE A 71 2.03 2.05 4.14
N SER A 72 0.89 1.53 3.73
CA SER A 72 0.38 1.65 2.37
C SER A 72 -0.63 2.79 2.26
N ASN A 73 -0.87 3.25 1.04
CA ASN A 73 -2.03 4.06 0.70
C ASN A 73 -3.22 3.14 0.43
N PHE A 74 -4.41 3.60 0.78
CA PHE A 74 -5.65 2.92 0.48
C PHE A 74 -6.81 3.92 0.39
N GLY A 75 -8.07 3.47 0.25
CA GLY A 75 -9.13 4.42 0.06
C GLY A 75 -10.52 3.84 0.13
N CYS A 76 -11.50 4.64 -0.31
CA CYS A 76 -12.87 4.18 -0.42
C CYS A 76 -13.66 4.86 -1.55
N VAL A 77 -14.67 4.14 -2.02
CA VAL A 77 -15.71 4.66 -2.92
C VAL A 77 -17.02 4.69 -2.16
N VAL A 78 -17.70 5.84 -2.19
CA VAL A 78 -18.92 6.11 -1.41
C VAL A 78 -20.13 5.98 -2.30
N GLY A 79 -20.98 5.01 -1.99
CA GLY A 79 -22.28 4.83 -2.64
C GLY A 79 -23.41 5.52 -1.87
N PRO A 80 -24.67 5.40 -2.35
CA PRO A 80 -25.81 6.00 -1.67
C PRO A 80 -26.13 5.34 -0.31
N ARG A 81 -25.81 4.07 -0.09
CA ARG A 81 -26.10 3.31 1.13
C ARG A 81 -24.90 2.82 1.91
N SER A 82 -23.79 2.53 1.22
CA SER A 82 -22.59 1.89 1.77
C SER A 82 -21.34 2.38 1.08
N MET A 83 -20.18 1.93 1.56
CA MET A 83 -18.87 2.24 1.01
C MET A 83 -18.11 0.96 0.67
N LEU A 84 -17.38 0.99 -0.44
CA LEU A 84 -16.33 0.03 -0.79
C LEU A 84 -15.02 0.53 -0.19
N ALA A 85 -14.34 -0.30 0.60
CA ALA A 85 -12.94 -0.06 0.96
C ALA A 85 -12.02 -0.64 -0.12
N ILE A 86 -10.86 -0.01 -0.30
CA ILE A 86 -9.77 -0.47 -1.15
C ILE A 86 -8.58 -0.64 -0.23
N ASP A 87 -8.15 -1.88 -0.01
CA ASP A 87 -7.16 -2.31 0.98
C ASP A 87 -7.55 -2.03 2.45
N ALA A 88 -6.83 -2.67 3.36
CA ALA A 88 -7.09 -2.61 4.80
C ALA A 88 -5.97 -1.96 5.61
N GLY A 89 -4.86 -1.64 4.97
CA GLY A 89 -3.69 -1.06 5.60
C GLY A 89 -2.83 -2.03 6.43
N GLY A 90 -1.68 -1.55 6.85
CA GLY A 90 -0.59 -2.32 7.44
C GLY A 90 -0.71 -2.60 8.93
N GLY A 91 -1.91 -2.64 9.48
CA GLY A 91 -2.10 -3.03 10.86
C GLY A 91 -3.34 -2.43 11.53
N PRO A 92 -3.65 -2.91 12.75
CA PRO A 92 -4.89 -2.52 13.44
C PRO A 92 -5.03 -1.00 13.63
N GLN A 93 -3.95 -0.31 13.98
CA GLN A 93 -4.02 1.15 14.20
C GLN A 93 -4.23 1.91 12.89
N HIS A 94 -3.57 1.48 11.82
CA HIS A 94 -3.69 2.10 10.50
C HIS A 94 -5.15 1.98 9.98
N ALA A 95 -5.73 0.77 10.05
CA ALA A 95 -7.13 0.53 9.70
C ALA A 95 -8.11 1.34 10.56
N ARG A 96 -7.91 1.39 11.90
CA ARG A 96 -8.76 2.19 12.80
C ARG A 96 -8.71 3.68 12.46
N ASN A 97 -7.54 4.21 12.10
CA ASN A 97 -7.39 5.60 11.70
C ASN A 97 -8.21 5.90 10.43
N PHE A 98 -8.18 5.01 9.44
CA PHE A 98 -8.99 5.13 8.23
C PHE A 98 -10.49 5.08 8.52
N ILE A 99 -10.94 4.07 9.27
CA ILE A 99 -12.35 3.93 9.66
C ILE A 99 -12.83 5.16 10.43
N ALA A 100 -11.99 5.71 11.33
CA ALA A 100 -12.31 6.93 12.05
C ALA A 100 -12.37 8.15 11.14
N ALA A 101 -11.43 8.28 10.19
CA ALA A 101 -11.39 9.39 9.25
C ALA A 101 -12.60 9.41 8.29
N THR A 102 -13.22 8.26 8.01
CA THR A 102 -14.39 8.15 7.11
C THR A 102 -15.74 8.27 7.84
N ARG A 103 -15.78 8.37 9.18
CA ARG A 103 -17.05 8.39 9.96
C ARG A 103 -18.00 9.53 9.58
N PHE A 104 -17.50 10.68 9.14
CA PHE A 104 -18.33 11.80 8.71
C PHE A 104 -19.19 11.50 7.49
N LEU A 105 -18.82 10.48 6.69
CA LEU A 105 -19.58 10.01 5.53
C LEU A 105 -20.89 9.30 5.94
N ARG A 106 -21.00 8.85 7.21
CA ARG A 106 -22.20 8.25 7.81
C ARG A 106 -22.73 7.02 7.03
N LYS A 107 -21.83 6.22 6.48
CA LYS A 107 -22.16 5.00 5.72
C LYS A 107 -21.28 3.87 6.20
N PRO A 108 -21.80 2.62 6.28
CA PRO A 108 -21.01 1.45 6.61
C PRO A 108 -20.16 1.02 5.40
N PHE A 109 -19.04 0.37 5.69
CA PHE A 109 -18.36 -0.46 4.70
C PHE A 109 -19.13 -1.78 4.55
N ASP A 110 -19.47 -2.16 3.32
CA ASP A 110 -20.12 -3.44 2.99
C ASP A 110 -19.19 -4.37 2.23
N ARG A 111 -18.18 -3.84 1.56
CA ARG A 111 -17.17 -4.60 0.84
C ARG A 111 -15.79 -3.99 1.00
N ILE A 112 -14.78 -4.84 0.81
CA ILE A 112 -13.39 -4.44 0.70
C ILE A 112 -12.74 -5.19 -0.48
N VAL A 113 -12.01 -4.47 -1.31
CA VAL A 113 -11.16 -5.05 -2.36
C VAL A 113 -9.73 -5.02 -1.89
N ILE A 114 -9.06 -6.17 -1.94
CA ILE A 114 -7.63 -6.30 -1.65
C ILE A 114 -6.86 -6.24 -2.96
N THR A 115 -5.90 -5.33 -3.05
CA THR A 115 -5.06 -5.19 -4.25
C THR A 115 -4.11 -6.38 -4.41
N HIS A 116 -3.47 -6.80 -3.33
CA HIS A 116 -2.59 -7.96 -3.28
C HIS A 116 -2.36 -8.43 -1.83
N GLU A 117 -1.64 -9.55 -1.65
CA GLU A 117 -1.54 -10.25 -0.38
C GLU A 117 -0.52 -9.69 0.62
N HIS A 118 0.23 -8.64 0.32
CA HIS A 118 1.26 -8.17 1.24
C HIS A 118 0.67 -7.60 2.54
N PRO A 119 1.39 -7.74 3.68
CA PRO A 119 0.85 -7.45 5.00
C PRO A 119 0.37 -6.02 5.18
N ASP A 120 1.03 -5.05 4.57
CA ASP A 120 0.66 -3.65 4.65
C ASP A 120 -0.65 -3.29 3.94
N HIS A 121 -1.24 -4.24 3.21
CA HIS A 121 -2.55 -4.14 2.57
C HIS A 121 -3.65 -4.96 3.26
N ILE A 122 -3.28 -6.01 4.03
CA ILE A 122 -4.25 -6.98 4.58
C ILE A 122 -4.30 -7.07 6.10
N VAL A 123 -3.24 -6.69 6.84
CA VAL A 123 -3.16 -6.91 8.30
C VAL A 123 -4.21 -6.10 9.07
N GLY A 124 -4.74 -5.04 8.49
CA GLY A 124 -5.83 -4.26 9.06
C GLY A 124 -7.22 -4.88 8.94
N LEU A 125 -7.42 -5.94 8.15
CA LEU A 125 -8.72 -6.57 7.88
C LEU A 125 -9.57 -6.87 9.14
N PRO A 126 -9.02 -7.36 10.26
CA PRO A 126 -9.80 -7.63 11.46
C PRO A 126 -10.49 -6.41 12.08
N GLN A 127 -10.17 -5.19 11.65
CA GLN A 127 -10.78 -3.95 12.16
C GLN A 127 -12.04 -3.53 11.40
N PHE A 128 -12.28 -4.12 10.23
CA PHE A 128 -13.50 -3.89 9.46
C PHE A 128 -14.68 -4.69 10.03
N PRO A 129 -15.94 -4.34 9.67
CA PRO A 129 -17.11 -5.02 10.21
C PRO A 129 -17.05 -6.53 10.01
N PRO A 130 -17.43 -7.33 11.01
CA PRO A 130 -17.54 -8.79 10.85
C PRO A 130 -18.48 -9.15 9.70
N GLY A 131 -18.05 -10.10 8.86
CA GLY A 131 -18.84 -10.55 7.73
C GLY A 131 -18.83 -9.62 6.51
N ILE A 132 -17.96 -8.60 6.49
CA ILE A 132 -17.71 -7.81 5.29
C ILE A 132 -17.29 -8.72 4.13
N GLU A 133 -17.83 -8.49 2.94
CA GLU A 133 -17.42 -9.23 1.74
C GLU A 133 -16.04 -8.77 1.29
N ILE A 134 -15.09 -9.71 1.18
CA ILE A 134 -13.70 -9.43 0.80
C ILE A 134 -13.48 -9.95 -0.62
N ILE A 135 -13.11 -9.03 -1.51
CA ILE A 135 -12.86 -9.29 -2.93
C ILE A 135 -11.35 -9.30 -3.18
N ALA A 136 -10.86 -10.29 -3.90
CA ALA A 136 -9.47 -10.34 -4.37
C ALA A 136 -9.35 -11.13 -5.68
N GLN A 137 -8.22 -10.97 -6.35
CA GLN A 137 -7.84 -11.85 -7.44
C GLN A 137 -7.54 -13.27 -6.92
N GLU A 138 -7.76 -14.31 -7.72
CA GLU A 138 -7.60 -15.71 -7.29
C GLU A 138 -6.21 -16.02 -6.76
N GLU A 139 -5.15 -15.59 -7.46
CA GLU A 139 -3.76 -15.78 -7.03
C GLU A 139 -3.46 -15.09 -5.69
N THR A 140 -3.99 -13.88 -5.48
CA THR A 140 -3.89 -13.17 -4.19
C THR A 140 -4.49 -14.02 -3.08
N ARG A 141 -5.69 -14.58 -3.29
CA ARG A 141 -6.30 -15.48 -2.31
C ARG A 141 -5.45 -16.73 -2.05
N ASP A 142 -4.92 -17.34 -3.08
CA ASP A 142 -4.08 -18.54 -2.98
C ASP A 142 -2.80 -18.27 -2.19
N GLN A 143 -2.18 -17.12 -2.39
CA GLN A 143 -1.04 -16.69 -1.57
C GLN A 143 -1.45 -16.44 -0.10
N MET A 144 -2.58 -15.81 0.15
CA MET A 144 -3.10 -15.60 1.51
C MET A 144 -3.41 -16.93 2.22
N VAL A 145 -3.91 -17.95 1.51
CA VAL A 145 -4.10 -19.31 2.06
C VAL A 145 -2.76 -19.92 2.49
N LYS A 146 -1.70 -19.76 1.70
CA LYS A 146 -0.35 -20.25 2.08
C LYS A 146 0.19 -19.55 3.33
N MET A 147 -0.08 -18.25 3.49
CA MET A 147 0.33 -17.48 4.68
C MET A 147 -0.43 -17.88 5.93
N GLY A 148 -1.70 -18.24 5.81
CA GLY A 148 -2.63 -18.53 6.90
C GLY A 148 -2.74 -20.01 7.27
N LYS A 149 -1.70 -20.82 7.11
CA LYS A 149 -1.75 -22.26 7.47
C LYS A 149 -2.21 -22.47 8.90
N PRO A 150 -3.20 -23.35 9.15
CA PRO A 150 -3.68 -23.63 10.50
C PRO A 150 -2.55 -24.01 11.47
N GLY A 151 -2.55 -23.39 12.64
CA GLY A 151 -1.53 -23.64 13.69
C GLY A 151 -0.18 -22.96 13.45
N THR A 152 0.00 -22.23 12.36
CA THR A 152 1.22 -21.47 12.07
C THR A 152 0.89 -20.00 12.05
N PRO A 153 1.40 -19.18 12.98
CA PRO A 153 1.25 -17.73 12.89
C PRO A 153 1.84 -17.20 11.60
N PRO A 154 1.20 -16.24 10.93
CA PRO A 154 1.78 -15.59 9.75
C PRO A 154 3.11 -14.92 10.11
N TYR A 155 4.01 -14.81 9.16
CA TYR A 155 5.38 -14.33 9.39
C TYR A 155 5.46 -12.92 9.99
N TRP A 156 4.43 -12.11 9.82
CA TRP A 156 4.35 -10.77 10.41
C TRP A 156 3.91 -10.77 11.89
N ALA A 157 3.35 -11.87 12.40
CA ALA A 157 2.77 -11.92 13.75
C ALA A 157 3.77 -11.60 14.88
N THR A 158 5.06 -11.77 14.62
CA THR A 158 6.15 -11.46 15.56
C THR A 158 6.86 -10.14 15.25
N ASN A 159 6.52 -9.47 14.14
CA ASN A 159 7.15 -8.22 13.75
C ASN A 159 6.36 -7.02 14.32
N PRO A 160 6.95 -6.24 15.24
CA PRO A 160 6.26 -5.12 15.90
C PRO A 160 5.86 -3.99 14.94
N ALA A 161 6.38 -3.96 13.71
CA ALA A 161 5.96 -3.01 12.69
C ALA A 161 4.48 -3.17 12.29
N TRP A 162 3.94 -4.40 12.39
CA TRP A 162 2.57 -4.72 11.99
C TRP A 162 1.55 -4.65 13.13
N GLY A 163 1.99 -4.63 14.38
CA GLY A 163 1.13 -4.58 15.56
C GLY A 163 1.70 -5.36 16.73
N ARG A 164 0.92 -5.46 17.81
CA ARG A 164 1.32 -6.25 18.97
C ARG A 164 1.16 -7.73 18.67
N PRO A 165 2.04 -8.61 19.20
CA PRO A 165 1.81 -10.04 19.17
C PRO A 165 0.40 -10.36 19.71
N GLY A 166 -0.38 -11.12 18.95
CA GLY A 166 -1.77 -11.43 19.29
C GLY A 166 -2.82 -10.63 18.53
N ASP A 167 -2.56 -9.36 18.18
CA ASP A 167 -3.51 -8.51 17.44
C ASP A 167 -3.55 -8.83 15.94
N VAL A 168 -2.52 -9.48 15.41
CA VAL A 168 -2.27 -9.68 13.97
C VAL A 168 -2.02 -11.16 13.62
N ASN A 169 -2.56 -12.09 14.41
CA ASN A 169 -2.30 -13.52 14.27
C ASN A 169 -3.17 -14.23 13.23
N GLN A 170 -4.08 -13.53 12.59
CA GLN A 170 -5.04 -14.12 11.66
C GLN A 170 -4.85 -13.60 10.25
N VAL A 171 -4.91 -14.51 9.28
CA VAL A 171 -5.14 -14.18 7.88
C VAL A 171 -6.62 -14.33 7.61
N ILE A 172 -7.31 -13.23 7.30
CA ILE A 172 -8.71 -13.25 6.88
C ILE A 172 -8.74 -13.40 5.38
N LEU A 173 -9.32 -14.49 4.91
CA LEU A 173 -9.31 -14.84 3.49
C LEU A 173 -10.42 -14.11 2.71
N PRO A 174 -10.17 -13.74 1.45
CA PRO A 174 -11.20 -13.27 0.53
C PRO A 174 -12.36 -14.26 0.39
N THR A 175 -13.57 -13.73 0.37
CA THR A 175 -14.81 -14.49 0.27
C THR A 175 -15.38 -14.49 -1.15
N LEU A 176 -14.95 -13.53 -1.98
CA LEU A 176 -15.27 -13.41 -3.39
C LEU A 176 -13.99 -13.26 -4.19
N THR A 177 -13.80 -14.07 -5.22
CA THR A 177 -12.63 -13.98 -6.10
C THR A 177 -13.05 -13.72 -7.54
N PHE A 178 -12.13 -13.14 -8.31
CA PHE A 178 -12.26 -12.98 -9.76
C PHE A 178 -10.99 -13.45 -10.45
N HIS A 179 -11.12 -13.89 -11.70
CA HIS A 179 -9.98 -14.32 -12.52
C HIS A 179 -9.36 -13.14 -13.26
N ASP A 180 -10.08 -12.55 -14.24
CA ASP A 180 -9.57 -11.45 -15.07
C ASP A 180 -10.11 -10.10 -14.64
N ARG A 181 -11.44 -9.98 -14.52
CA ARG A 181 -12.10 -8.73 -14.13
C ARG A 181 -13.51 -8.94 -13.61
N MET A 182 -13.93 -7.93 -12.84
CA MET A 182 -15.31 -7.75 -12.42
C MET A 182 -15.64 -6.26 -12.33
N SER A 183 -16.90 -5.90 -12.21
CA SER A 183 -17.33 -4.55 -11.91
C SER A 183 -18.31 -4.56 -10.76
N VAL A 184 -18.22 -3.57 -9.88
CA VAL A 184 -19.23 -3.32 -8.84
C VAL A 184 -19.75 -1.89 -8.99
N TRP A 185 -20.96 -1.64 -8.49
CA TRP A 185 -21.60 -0.35 -8.62
C TRP A 185 -21.94 0.22 -7.24
N TYR A 186 -21.53 1.46 -7.01
CA TYR A 186 -21.87 2.24 -5.82
C TYR A 186 -22.72 3.45 -6.23
N GLY A 187 -24.03 3.22 -6.35
CA GLY A 187 -24.95 4.12 -7.03
C GLY A 187 -24.66 4.13 -8.53
N ASP A 188 -24.42 5.31 -9.09
CA ASP A 188 -24.08 5.48 -10.51
C ASP A 188 -22.57 5.35 -10.78
N THR A 189 -21.76 5.20 -9.72
CA THR A 189 -20.32 5.03 -9.86
C THR A 189 -19.97 3.60 -10.20
N LYS A 190 -19.41 3.41 -11.38
CA LYS A 190 -18.82 2.14 -11.79
C LYS A 190 -17.41 2.00 -11.22
N VAL A 191 -17.15 0.89 -10.56
CA VAL A 191 -15.82 0.49 -10.09
C VAL A 191 -15.41 -0.75 -10.87
N ASP A 192 -14.44 -0.62 -11.75
CA ASP A 192 -13.83 -1.72 -12.49
C ASP A 192 -12.65 -2.28 -11.69
N ILE A 193 -12.68 -3.59 -11.42
CA ILE A 193 -11.65 -4.32 -10.69
C ILE A 193 -11.07 -5.33 -11.66
N PHE A 194 -9.76 -5.30 -11.91
CA PHE A 194 -9.18 -6.20 -12.90
C PHE A 194 -7.72 -6.55 -12.60
N TRP A 195 -7.34 -7.73 -13.05
CA TRP A 195 -5.97 -8.22 -13.04
C TRP A 195 -5.26 -7.78 -14.32
N PRO A 196 -4.18 -6.98 -14.24
CA PRO A 196 -3.48 -6.51 -15.43
C PRO A 196 -2.42 -7.49 -15.93
N GLY A 197 -2.26 -8.63 -15.29
CA GLY A 197 -1.13 -9.55 -15.41
C GLY A 197 -0.20 -9.46 -14.20
N ARG A 198 0.77 -10.35 -14.11
CA ARG A 198 1.77 -10.35 -13.04
C ARG A 198 2.58 -9.06 -13.08
N ALA A 199 2.82 -8.46 -11.91
CA ALA A 199 3.63 -7.26 -11.76
C ALA A 199 4.41 -7.28 -10.46
N HIS A 200 3.92 -6.60 -9.41
CA HIS A 200 4.50 -6.61 -8.07
C HIS A 200 4.34 -7.97 -7.37
N THR A 201 3.21 -8.63 -7.63
CA THR A 201 2.91 -10.01 -7.25
C THR A 201 2.33 -10.79 -8.44
N SER A 202 1.88 -12.04 -8.22
CA SER A 202 1.16 -12.81 -9.23
C SER A 202 -0.30 -12.40 -9.38
N GLY A 203 -0.90 -11.79 -8.35
CA GLY A 203 -2.33 -11.56 -8.23
C GLY A 203 -2.75 -10.09 -8.07
N ASP A 204 -1.91 -9.13 -8.50
CA ASP A 204 -2.21 -7.70 -8.35
C ASP A 204 -3.54 -7.31 -8.98
N ALA A 205 -4.39 -6.60 -8.23
CA ALA A 205 -5.64 -6.05 -8.70
C ALA A 205 -5.58 -4.52 -8.81
N ILE A 206 -6.11 -3.99 -9.91
CA ILE A 206 -6.31 -2.57 -10.12
C ILE A 206 -7.78 -2.24 -9.87
N ILE A 207 -8.02 -1.17 -9.14
CA ILE A 207 -9.37 -0.64 -8.90
C ILE A 207 -9.49 0.69 -9.63
N ALA A 208 -10.18 0.68 -10.77
CA ALA A 208 -10.34 1.84 -11.64
C ALA A 208 -11.75 2.42 -11.56
N LEU A 209 -11.81 3.73 -11.58
CA LEU A 209 -13.03 4.53 -11.68
C LEU A 209 -12.98 5.30 -13.01
N PRO A 210 -13.47 4.71 -14.11
CA PRO A 210 -13.28 5.29 -15.45
C PRO A 210 -13.93 6.66 -15.65
N GLN A 211 -15.07 6.90 -14.98
CA GLN A 211 -15.80 8.18 -15.06
C GLN A 211 -15.00 9.32 -14.40
N GLU A 212 -14.34 9.04 -13.28
CA GLU A 212 -13.50 9.96 -12.53
C GLU A 212 -12.06 10.00 -13.06
N LYS A 213 -11.68 9.04 -13.91
CA LYS A 213 -10.31 8.83 -14.43
C LYS A 213 -9.28 8.61 -13.32
N ILE A 214 -9.71 7.93 -12.25
CA ILE A 214 -8.89 7.60 -11.08
C ILE A 214 -8.63 6.09 -11.08
N ALA A 215 -7.40 5.69 -10.73
CA ALA A 215 -7.07 4.30 -10.48
C ALA A 215 -6.25 4.16 -9.19
N PHE A 216 -6.63 3.19 -8.36
CA PHE A 216 -5.83 2.68 -7.26
C PHE A 216 -5.06 1.48 -7.80
N LEU A 217 -3.74 1.58 -7.81
CA LEU A 217 -2.88 0.59 -8.43
C LEU A 217 -2.23 -0.37 -7.42
N GLY A 218 -2.46 -0.16 -6.11
CA GLY A 218 -1.65 -0.88 -5.11
C GLY A 218 -0.17 -0.74 -5.42
N ASP A 219 0.58 -1.80 -5.17
CA ASP A 219 2.04 -1.81 -5.33
C ASP A 219 2.52 -2.04 -6.78
N ILE A 220 1.59 -2.00 -7.75
CA ILE A 220 1.99 -1.79 -9.16
C ILE A 220 2.62 -0.41 -9.32
N ALA A 221 2.30 0.56 -8.43
CA ALA A 221 2.86 1.90 -8.45
C ALA A 221 3.48 2.30 -7.09
N PHE A 222 4.71 2.82 -7.18
CA PHE A 222 5.47 3.46 -6.09
C PHE A 222 5.95 4.82 -6.61
N PHE A 223 5.66 5.89 -5.87
CA PHE A 223 6.10 7.23 -6.28
C PHE A 223 6.98 7.85 -5.20
N ASP A 224 8.17 8.33 -5.57
CA ASP A 224 9.24 8.81 -4.66
C ASP A 224 9.71 7.75 -3.63
N VAL A 225 9.32 6.50 -3.83
CA VAL A 225 9.66 5.34 -3.01
C VAL A 225 10.18 4.24 -3.94
N THR A 226 11.29 3.61 -3.57
CA THR A 226 11.84 2.50 -4.34
C THR A 226 10.88 1.31 -4.34
N PRO A 227 10.44 0.81 -5.50
CA PRO A 227 9.61 -0.38 -5.57
C PRO A 227 10.20 -1.55 -4.80
N LEU A 228 9.40 -2.29 -4.05
CA LEU A 228 9.81 -3.57 -3.48
C LEU A 228 9.47 -4.69 -4.46
N ALA A 229 10.42 -5.04 -5.31
CA ALA A 229 10.21 -6.05 -6.36
C ALA A 229 10.57 -7.48 -5.93
N ALA A 230 10.75 -7.74 -4.63
CA ALA A 230 11.20 -9.05 -4.13
C ALA A 230 10.23 -10.21 -4.39
N SER A 231 8.95 -9.92 -4.66
CA SER A 231 7.93 -10.88 -5.15
C SER A 231 7.59 -10.64 -6.63
N GLY A 232 8.15 -9.60 -7.24
CA GLY A 232 7.76 -9.08 -8.54
C GLY A 232 8.25 -9.90 -9.73
N PHE A 233 7.75 -9.50 -10.90
CA PHE A 233 8.07 -10.07 -12.22
C PHE A 233 8.46 -8.90 -13.14
N PHE A 234 9.74 -8.56 -13.19
CA PHE A 234 10.22 -7.32 -13.82
C PHE A 234 9.74 -7.14 -15.26
N ALA A 235 9.91 -8.17 -16.10
CA ALA A 235 9.54 -8.10 -17.50
C ALA A 235 8.03 -7.94 -17.71
N ASP A 236 7.21 -8.60 -16.90
CA ASP A 236 5.75 -8.50 -16.99
C ASP A 236 5.27 -7.18 -16.37
N TRP A 237 5.88 -6.73 -15.27
CA TRP A 237 5.53 -5.45 -14.61
C TRP A 237 5.77 -4.25 -15.53
N ILE A 238 6.89 -4.22 -16.26
CA ILE A 238 7.16 -3.19 -17.28
C ILE A 238 6.04 -3.16 -18.33
N LYS A 239 5.60 -4.34 -18.84
CA LYS A 239 4.49 -4.43 -19.79
C LYS A 239 3.15 -3.97 -19.19
N VAL A 240 2.92 -4.24 -17.89
CA VAL A 240 1.75 -3.73 -17.17
C VAL A 240 1.79 -2.20 -17.15
N CYS A 241 2.93 -1.61 -16.78
CA CYS A 241 3.10 -0.15 -16.82
C CYS A 241 2.83 0.43 -18.21
N ASP A 242 3.33 -0.19 -19.29
CA ASP A 242 3.07 0.28 -20.67
C ASP A 242 1.57 0.30 -20.99
N ARG A 243 0.82 -0.74 -20.60
CA ARG A 243 -0.64 -0.77 -20.81
C ARG A 243 -1.37 0.31 -20.02
N LEU A 244 -0.98 0.55 -18.77
CA LEU A 244 -1.57 1.60 -17.93
C LEU A 244 -1.28 3.02 -18.46
N LEU A 245 -0.06 3.23 -18.96
CA LEU A 245 0.34 4.49 -19.59
C LEU A 245 -0.47 4.78 -20.86
N ALA A 246 -0.84 3.74 -21.59
CA ALA A 246 -1.66 3.86 -22.81
C ALA A 246 -3.15 4.07 -22.52
N ASP A 247 -3.65 3.73 -21.32
CA ASP A 247 -5.09 3.80 -21.00
C ASP A 247 -5.54 5.27 -20.81
N PRO A 248 -6.44 5.80 -21.68
CA PRO A 248 -6.92 7.18 -21.56
C PRO A 248 -7.84 7.43 -20.35
N ASN A 249 -8.35 6.36 -19.73
CA ASN A 249 -9.24 6.43 -18.59
C ASN A 249 -8.49 6.50 -17.25
N ILE A 250 -7.16 6.51 -17.27
CA ILE A 250 -6.32 6.67 -16.08
C ILE A 250 -5.58 8.01 -16.20
N GLN A 251 -5.89 8.95 -15.30
CA GLN A 251 -5.22 10.25 -15.21
C GLN A 251 -4.66 10.49 -13.81
N THR A 252 -5.44 10.18 -12.77
CA THR A 252 -5.00 10.26 -11.37
C THR A 252 -4.70 8.85 -10.88
N ILE A 253 -3.52 8.66 -10.32
CA ILE A 253 -3.04 7.39 -9.80
C ILE A 253 -2.82 7.49 -8.30
N VAL A 254 -3.48 6.59 -7.54
CA VAL A 254 -3.18 6.36 -6.14
C VAL A 254 -2.24 5.15 -6.09
N PRO A 255 -0.95 5.33 -5.80
CA PRO A 255 0.00 4.23 -5.68
C PRO A 255 -0.19 3.51 -4.34
N GLY A 256 0.36 2.31 -4.19
CA GLY A 256 0.43 1.65 -2.88
C GLY A 256 1.32 2.42 -1.91
N HIS A 257 2.37 3.06 -2.40
CA HIS A 257 3.30 3.85 -1.59
C HIS A 257 3.69 5.17 -2.27
N GLY A 258 3.85 6.21 -1.45
CA GLY A 258 4.22 7.54 -1.91
C GLY A 258 3.03 8.45 -2.22
N PRO A 259 3.27 9.63 -2.80
CA PRO A 259 2.23 10.62 -3.08
C PRO A 259 1.30 10.18 -4.22
N ILE A 260 0.11 10.77 -4.28
CA ILE A 260 -0.74 10.67 -5.48
C ILE A 260 0.02 11.26 -6.67
N GLY A 261 -0.09 10.60 -7.80
CA GLY A 261 0.55 11.03 -9.03
C GLY A 261 -0.32 10.83 -10.26
N ALA A 262 0.36 10.78 -11.39
CA ALA A 262 -0.22 10.62 -12.71
C ALA A 262 0.68 9.72 -13.58
N LYS A 263 0.42 9.65 -14.87
CA LYS A 263 1.22 8.86 -15.82
C LYS A 263 2.72 9.21 -15.81
N ALA A 264 3.07 10.48 -15.57
CA ALA A 264 4.48 10.88 -15.51
C ALA A 264 5.26 10.18 -14.40
N GLN A 265 4.68 10.04 -13.20
CA GLN A 265 5.29 9.32 -12.10
C GLN A 265 5.34 7.81 -12.36
N LEU A 266 4.32 7.26 -13.01
CA LEU A 266 4.31 5.84 -13.42
C LEU A 266 5.40 5.55 -14.46
N GLU A 267 5.58 6.42 -15.44
CA GLU A 267 6.67 6.34 -16.43
C GLU A 267 8.05 6.41 -15.74
N GLU A 268 8.18 7.31 -14.76
CA GLU A 268 9.42 7.44 -14.01
C GLU A 268 9.73 6.17 -13.20
N MET A 269 8.72 5.59 -12.53
CA MET A 269 8.87 4.32 -11.81
C MET A 269 9.19 3.17 -12.77
N LYS A 270 8.53 3.09 -13.94
CA LYS A 270 8.87 2.12 -14.98
C LYS A 270 10.33 2.23 -15.39
N GLY A 271 10.83 3.46 -15.57
CA GLY A 271 12.25 3.71 -15.88
C GLY A 271 13.22 3.15 -14.84
N TYR A 272 12.83 3.12 -13.55
CA TYR A 272 13.60 2.43 -12.52
C TYR A 272 13.64 0.91 -12.76
N LEU A 273 12.51 0.28 -13.04
CA LEU A 273 12.45 -1.16 -13.32
C LEU A 273 13.29 -1.52 -14.54
N GLU A 274 13.23 -0.73 -15.60
CA GLU A 274 14.03 -0.90 -16.83
C GLU A 274 15.53 -0.72 -16.56
N LEU A 275 15.91 0.25 -15.75
CA LEU A 275 17.31 0.44 -15.32
C LEU A 275 17.83 -0.81 -14.59
N VAL A 276 17.10 -1.28 -13.58
CA VAL A 276 17.49 -2.45 -12.79
C VAL A 276 17.57 -3.69 -13.68
N GLN A 277 16.60 -3.91 -14.56
CA GLN A 277 16.58 -5.05 -15.47
C GLN A 277 17.76 -5.01 -16.44
N ARG A 278 18.05 -3.88 -17.04
CA ARG A 278 19.14 -3.71 -18.01
C ARG A 278 20.52 -3.89 -17.37
N GLU A 279 20.76 -3.20 -16.27
CA GLU A 279 22.08 -3.22 -15.62
C GLU A 279 22.30 -4.52 -14.84
N GLY A 280 21.24 -5.06 -14.23
CA GLY A 280 21.29 -6.37 -13.56
C GLY A 280 21.61 -7.50 -14.52
N ARG A 281 21.05 -7.50 -15.74
CA ARG A 281 21.42 -8.48 -16.79
C ARG A 281 22.91 -8.37 -17.13
N LYS A 282 23.41 -7.16 -17.39
CA LYS A 282 24.83 -6.95 -17.70
C LYS A 282 25.75 -7.43 -16.58
N ALA A 283 25.37 -7.21 -15.33
CA ALA A 283 26.15 -7.65 -14.18
C ALA A 283 26.14 -9.17 -14.03
N MET A 284 24.97 -9.80 -14.22
CA MET A 284 24.82 -11.25 -14.18
C MET A 284 25.64 -11.94 -15.29
N ASP A 285 25.62 -11.42 -16.52
CA ASP A 285 26.40 -11.93 -17.66
C ASP A 285 27.92 -11.88 -17.40
N LYS A 286 28.37 -10.94 -16.54
CA LYS A 286 29.75 -10.83 -16.07
C LYS A 286 30.05 -11.71 -14.84
N GLY A 287 29.11 -12.49 -14.36
CA GLY A 287 29.27 -13.32 -13.16
C GLY A 287 29.29 -12.55 -11.84
N VAL A 288 28.83 -11.29 -11.83
CA VAL A 288 28.75 -10.47 -10.61
C VAL A 288 27.57 -10.94 -9.76
N SER A 289 27.77 -11.06 -8.42
CA SER A 289 26.71 -11.44 -7.50
C SER A 289 25.61 -10.34 -7.41
N ALA A 290 24.39 -10.73 -7.04
CA ALA A 290 23.26 -9.79 -6.94
C ALA A 290 23.51 -8.66 -5.93
N GLY A 291 24.09 -8.97 -4.75
CA GLY A 291 24.38 -7.97 -3.74
C GLY A 291 25.45 -6.98 -4.18
N ARG A 292 26.51 -7.45 -4.87
CA ARG A 292 27.55 -6.58 -5.45
C ARG A 292 26.98 -5.73 -6.58
N ALA A 293 26.22 -6.34 -7.51
CA ALA A 293 25.57 -5.60 -8.60
C ALA A 293 24.67 -4.48 -8.07
N ALA A 294 23.89 -4.75 -7.03
CA ALA A 294 23.09 -3.73 -6.35
C ALA A 294 23.93 -2.63 -5.71
N ALA A 295 25.05 -2.97 -5.05
CA ALA A 295 25.92 -2.00 -4.38
C ALA A 295 26.69 -1.10 -5.36
N GLU A 296 27.01 -1.60 -6.55
CA GLU A 296 27.78 -0.91 -7.58
C GLU A 296 26.94 -0.16 -8.60
N LEU A 297 25.62 -0.48 -8.68
CA LEU A 297 24.69 0.20 -9.59
C LEU A 297 24.56 1.69 -9.25
N ASP A 298 24.82 2.54 -10.25
CA ASP A 298 24.48 3.95 -10.18
C ASP A 298 22.97 4.09 -10.41
N LEU A 299 22.23 4.41 -9.35
CA LEU A 299 20.80 4.63 -9.39
C LEU A 299 20.42 6.02 -9.93
N GLY A 300 21.42 6.95 -10.11
CA GLY A 300 21.15 8.30 -10.57
C GLY A 300 20.08 8.98 -9.72
N LYS A 301 19.04 9.52 -10.38
CA LYS A 301 17.92 10.20 -9.69
C LYS A 301 17.16 9.31 -8.69
N TYR A 302 17.14 8.02 -8.89
CA TYR A 302 16.42 7.06 -8.02
C TYR A 302 17.11 6.83 -6.67
N ALA A 303 18.39 7.25 -6.52
CA ALA A 303 19.10 7.15 -5.26
C ALA A 303 18.52 8.03 -4.14
N THR A 304 17.68 9.02 -4.50
CA THR A 304 17.02 9.91 -3.54
C THR A 304 15.64 9.40 -3.10
N TRP A 305 15.15 8.33 -3.69
CA TRP A 305 13.89 7.73 -3.31
C TRP A 305 13.98 7.06 -1.94
N THR A 306 12.87 7.08 -1.21
CA THR A 306 12.76 6.38 0.07
C THR A 306 13.07 4.89 -0.12
N ASP A 307 13.77 4.29 0.84
CA ASP A 307 14.15 2.87 0.85
C ASP A 307 14.99 2.43 -0.38
N ALA A 308 15.95 3.25 -0.82
CA ALA A 308 16.79 2.95 -1.99
C ALA A 308 17.60 1.64 -1.84
N ASP A 309 17.80 1.15 -0.63
CA ASP A 309 18.46 -0.15 -0.35
C ASP A 309 17.63 -1.37 -0.77
N ARG A 310 16.33 -1.20 -1.10
CA ARG A 310 15.51 -2.22 -1.75
C ARG A 310 16.09 -2.72 -3.08
N ILE A 311 17.03 -1.98 -3.66
CA ILE A 311 17.77 -2.45 -4.85
C ILE A 311 18.43 -3.81 -4.63
N ALA A 312 18.85 -4.16 -3.40
CA ALA A 312 19.52 -5.42 -3.12
C ALA A 312 18.57 -6.63 -3.25
N PRO A 313 17.42 -6.71 -2.57
CA PRO A 313 16.43 -7.77 -2.80
C PRO A 313 15.84 -7.74 -4.21
N ASN A 314 15.67 -6.55 -4.82
CA ASN A 314 15.20 -6.42 -6.20
C ASN A 314 16.17 -7.07 -7.19
N MET A 315 17.47 -6.87 -7.03
CA MET A 315 18.50 -7.49 -7.88
C MET A 315 18.53 -9.02 -7.73
N ALA A 316 18.36 -9.53 -6.50
CA ALA A 316 18.24 -10.96 -6.25
C ALA A 316 17.04 -11.57 -6.98
N ARG A 317 15.89 -10.90 -6.93
CA ARG A 317 14.66 -11.32 -7.63
C ARG A 317 14.84 -11.30 -9.13
N LEU A 318 15.42 -10.22 -9.67
CA LEU A 318 15.74 -10.14 -11.09
C LEU A 318 16.63 -11.30 -11.54
N TYR A 319 17.68 -11.66 -10.76
CA TYR A 319 18.55 -12.78 -11.09
C TYR A 319 17.80 -14.12 -11.13
N SER A 320 16.83 -14.31 -10.21
CA SER A 320 15.97 -15.49 -10.24
C SER A 320 15.09 -15.52 -11.49
N GLU A 321 14.56 -14.36 -11.90
CA GLU A 321 13.77 -14.23 -13.13
C GLU A 321 14.62 -14.53 -14.37
N LEU A 322 15.82 -13.96 -14.46
CA LEU A 322 16.74 -14.16 -15.58
C LEU A 322 17.21 -15.62 -15.72
N LYS A 323 17.26 -16.38 -14.61
CA LYS A 323 17.58 -17.82 -14.57
C LYS A 323 16.37 -18.71 -14.85
N GLY A 324 15.15 -18.13 -14.93
CA GLY A 324 13.92 -18.91 -15.09
C GLY A 324 13.52 -19.69 -13.83
N THR A 325 14.00 -19.29 -12.65
CA THR A 325 13.72 -19.96 -11.36
C THR A 325 12.72 -19.18 -10.50
N VAL A 326 12.18 -18.08 -11.02
CA VAL A 326 11.24 -17.25 -10.28
C VAL A 326 9.90 -17.96 -10.09
N GLY A 327 9.40 -18.00 -8.83
CA GLY A 327 8.06 -18.45 -8.46
C GLY A 327 7.17 -17.29 -8.04
N ALA A 328 5.92 -17.58 -7.62
CA ALA A 328 5.04 -16.57 -7.04
C ALA A 328 5.52 -16.09 -5.67
N ASP A 329 6.22 -16.96 -4.93
CA ASP A 329 6.71 -16.63 -3.60
C ASP A 329 8.03 -15.85 -3.65
N GLN A 330 8.25 -15.02 -2.63
CA GLN A 330 9.52 -14.34 -2.43
C GLN A 330 10.62 -15.33 -2.00
N ASP A 331 11.77 -15.34 -2.68
CA ASP A 331 12.97 -16.02 -2.21
C ASP A 331 13.69 -15.17 -1.14
N ARG A 332 13.29 -15.38 0.12
CA ARG A 332 13.84 -14.66 1.26
C ARG A 332 15.30 -14.97 1.53
N GLY A 333 15.75 -16.18 1.17
CA GLY A 333 17.15 -16.57 1.30
C GLY A 333 18.04 -15.78 0.37
N ALA A 334 17.73 -15.76 -0.92
CA ALA A 334 18.45 -14.97 -1.91
C ALA A 334 18.39 -13.48 -1.64
N ALA A 335 17.22 -12.96 -1.26
CA ALA A 335 17.03 -11.54 -0.89
C ALA A 335 17.89 -11.14 0.32
N GLY A 336 17.89 -11.97 1.38
CA GLY A 336 18.69 -11.76 2.57
C GLY A 336 20.20 -11.82 2.30
N ALA A 337 20.66 -12.77 1.49
CA ALA A 337 22.07 -12.89 1.10
C ALA A 337 22.52 -11.65 0.30
N ALA A 338 21.72 -11.19 -0.66
CA ALA A 338 22.02 -10.00 -1.44
C ALA A 338 22.06 -8.73 -0.56
N MET A 339 21.14 -8.58 0.38
CA MET A 339 21.14 -7.45 1.31
C MET A 339 22.35 -7.47 2.24
N ALA A 340 22.75 -8.63 2.76
CA ALA A 340 23.92 -8.78 3.60
C ALA A 340 25.22 -8.40 2.86
N GLU A 341 25.36 -8.83 1.60
CA GLU A 341 26.50 -8.46 0.75
C GLU A 341 26.49 -6.98 0.42
N TYR A 342 25.34 -6.42 0.03
CA TYR A 342 25.14 -5.00 -0.24
C TYR A 342 25.60 -4.14 0.95
N ASN A 343 25.09 -4.44 2.15
CA ASN A 343 25.42 -3.69 3.37
C ASN A 343 26.92 -3.75 3.68
N ARG A 344 27.57 -4.91 3.51
CA ARG A 344 29.00 -5.07 3.74
C ARG A 344 29.82 -4.20 2.79
N ILE A 345 29.45 -4.14 1.50
CA ILE A 345 30.15 -3.32 0.50
C ILE A 345 29.94 -1.84 0.77
N LYS A 346 28.71 -1.41 1.11
CA LYS A 346 28.40 0.00 1.42
C LYS A 346 29.09 0.48 2.71
N ALA A 347 29.26 -0.38 3.71
CA ALA A 347 29.98 -0.06 4.96
C ALA A 347 31.49 0.03 4.78
N GLY A 348 32.08 -0.61 3.77
CA GLY A 348 33.50 -0.57 3.46
C GLY A 348 33.91 0.56 2.51
N ARG A 349 32.97 1.38 2.09
CA ARG A 349 33.19 2.60 1.30
C ARG A 349 33.06 3.82 2.21
#